data_c5211eea036bc1068b6d3761983850ac
#
_entry.id   c5211eea036bc1068b6d3761983850ac
#
_cell.length_a   1.000
_cell.length_b   1.000
_cell.length_c   1.000
_cell.angle_alpha   90.00
_cell.angle_beta   90.00
_cell.angle_gamma   90.00
#
_symmetry.space_group_name_H-M   'P 1'
#
loop_
_entity.id
_entity.type
_entity.pdbx_description
1 polymer ?
#
loop_
_entity_poly.entity_id
_entity_poly.type
_entity_poly.pdbx_seq_one_letter_code
_entity_poly.pdbx_strand_id
1 'polypeptide(L)' 'MRIDVKCYGAPWENTTTDMDKAYDLAYDLSEEYQCDVDLRYNETGIIFTTVSNY' A
#
# COMPACT_ATOMS: atom_id res chain seq x y z
N MET A 1 -9.16 12.33 -0.98
CA MET A 1 -7.87 11.69 -1.32
C MET A 1 -7.99 10.19 -1.13
N ARG A 2 -7.61 9.44 -2.14
CA ARG A 2 -7.64 7.98 -2.09
C ARG A 2 -6.22 7.44 -2.13
N ILE A 3 -6.01 6.35 -1.40
CA ILE A 3 -4.70 5.71 -1.29
C ILE A 3 -4.84 4.26 -1.73
N ASP A 4 -4.02 3.86 -2.69
CA ASP A 4 -3.96 2.49 -3.17
C ASP A 4 -2.77 1.79 -2.55
N VAL A 5 -2.93 0.49 -2.30
CA VAL A 5 -1.92 -0.36 -1.70
C VAL A 5 -1.61 -1.50 -2.65
N LYS A 6 -0.33 -1.82 -2.80
CA LYS A 6 0.10 -2.85 -3.75
C LYS A 6 1.27 -3.64 -3.22
N CYS A 7 1.12 -4.97 -3.20
CA CYS A 7 2.24 -5.87 -3.04
C CYS A 7 3.08 -5.89 -4.31
N TYR A 8 4.36 -6.08 -4.18
CA TYR A 8 5.25 -6.17 -5.34
C TYR A 8 4.76 -7.24 -6.31
N GLY A 9 4.61 -6.85 -7.58
CA GLY A 9 4.16 -7.74 -8.62
C GLY A 9 2.66 -7.94 -8.75
N ALA A 10 1.86 -7.37 -7.83
CA ALA A 10 0.40 -7.47 -7.86
C ALA A 10 -0.24 -6.21 -8.43
N PRO A 11 -1.49 -6.27 -8.90
CA PRO A 11 -2.20 -5.07 -9.33
C PRO A 11 -2.55 -4.17 -8.14
N TRP A 12 -2.73 -2.88 -8.42
CA TRP A 12 -3.18 -1.92 -7.40
C TRP A 12 -4.60 -2.25 -6.96
N GLU A 13 -4.79 -2.35 -5.66
CA GLU A 13 -6.11 -2.62 -5.08
C GLU A 13 -6.15 -2.11 -3.65
N ASN A 14 -7.23 -2.40 -2.94
CA ASN A 14 -7.40 -2.02 -1.54
C ASN A 14 -7.38 -0.51 -1.33
N THR A 15 -8.10 0.21 -2.18
CA THR A 15 -8.22 1.67 -2.10
C THR A 15 -8.93 2.09 -0.81
N THR A 16 -8.35 3.03 -0.09
CA THR A 16 -8.94 3.60 1.11
C THR A 16 -8.73 5.11 1.13
N THR A 17 -9.57 5.81 1.89
CA THR A 17 -9.43 7.26 2.09
C THR A 17 -8.79 7.59 3.42
N ASP A 18 -8.49 6.59 4.24
CA ASP A 18 -7.93 6.77 5.58
C ASP A 18 -6.45 6.35 5.58
N MET A 19 -5.57 7.31 5.88
CA MET A 19 -4.13 7.08 5.87
C MET A 19 -3.72 6.00 6.89
N ASP A 20 -4.32 6.02 8.07
CA ASP A 20 -4.00 5.02 9.11
C ASP A 20 -4.38 3.62 8.66
N LYS A 21 -5.54 3.49 8.02
CA LYS A 21 -5.97 2.20 7.48
C LYS A 21 -5.08 1.73 6.34
N ALA A 22 -4.61 2.67 5.52
CA ALA A 22 -3.68 2.33 4.44
C ALA A 22 -2.39 1.74 4.98
N TYR A 23 -1.82 2.35 6.02
CA TYR A 23 -0.61 1.82 6.65
C TYR A 23 -0.86 0.49 7.34
N ASP A 24 -1.97 0.35 8.07
CA ASP A 24 -2.31 -0.91 8.73
C ASP A 24 -2.42 -2.04 7.71
N LEU A 25 -3.10 -1.78 6.60
CA LEU A 25 -3.25 -2.77 5.53
C LEU A 25 -1.89 -3.10 4.90
N ALA A 26 -1.06 -2.09 4.68
CA ALA A 26 0.26 -2.31 4.11
C ALA A 26 1.14 -3.18 5.01
N TYR A 27 1.10 -2.94 6.32
CA TYR A 27 1.83 -3.78 7.27
C TYR A 27 1.32 -5.21 7.27
N ASP A 28 0.00 -5.39 7.25
CA ASP A 28 -0.60 -6.72 7.20
C ASP A 28 -0.19 -7.47 5.94
N LEU A 29 -0.27 -6.82 4.79
CA LEU A 29 0.11 -7.44 3.52
C LEU A 29 1.60 -7.76 3.47
N SER A 30 2.43 -6.85 3.96
CA SER A 30 3.87 -7.06 4.02
C SER A 30 4.21 -8.30 4.84
N GLU A 31 3.52 -8.48 5.97
CA GLU A 31 3.75 -9.61 6.85
C GLU A 31 3.20 -10.91 6.26
N GLU A 32 1.98 -10.85 5.70
CA GLU A 32 1.31 -12.03 5.16
C GLU A 32 2.03 -12.60 3.93
N TYR A 33 2.42 -11.73 3.00
CA TYR A 33 3.05 -12.14 1.75
C TYR A 33 4.57 -12.03 1.77
N GLN A 34 5.14 -11.52 2.84
CA GLN A 34 6.58 -11.34 3.02
C GLN A 34 7.21 -10.59 1.84
N CYS A 35 6.64 -9.47 1.53
CA CYS A 35 7.08 -8.63 0.41
C CYS A 35 6.95 -7.15 0.78
N ASP A 36 7.61 -6.30 0.01
CA ASP A 36 7.44 -4.86 0.15
C ASP A 36 6.08 -4.46 -0.41
N VAL A 37 5.46 -3.47 0.24
CA VAL A 37 4.14 -2.98 -0.14
C VAL A 37 4.22 -1.49 -0.43
N ASP A 38 3.82 -1.09 -1.64
CA ASP A 38 3.82 0.30 -2.06
C ASP A 38 2.48 0.96 -1.74
N LEU A 39 2.54 2.22 -1.34
CA LEU A 39 1.36 3.06 -1.15
C LEU A 39 1.44 4.25 -2.10
N ARG A 40 0.36 4.52 -2.82
CA ARG A 40 0.32 5.64 -3.75
C ARG A 40 -0.95 6.45 -3.60
N TYR A 41 -0.88 7.71 -4.03
CA TYR A 41 -2.08 8.53 -4.17
C TYR A 41 -2.80 8.15 -5.45
N ASN A 42 -4.06 7.76 -5.34
CA ASN A 42 -4.85 7.31 -6.49
C ASN A 42 -4.95 8.38 -7.58
N GLU A 43 -5.19 9.63 -7.18
CA GLU A 43 -5.43 10.73 -8.11
C GLU A 43 -4.22 11.06 -8.97
N THR A 44 -3.03 10.93 -8.43
CA THR A 44 -1.78 11.30 -9.12
C THR A 44 -0.97 10.10 -9.59
N GLY A 45 -1.20 8.93 -8.99
CA GLY A 45 -0.39 7.76 -9.25
C GLY A 45 1.00 7.80 -8.63
N ILE A 46 1.27 8.79 -7.79
CA ILE A 46 2.58 8.96 -7.16
C ILE A 46 2.70 8.04 -5.95
N ILE A 47 3.72 7.19 -5.94
CA ILE A 47 4.05 6.36 -4.78
C ILE A 47 4.76 7.24 -3.77
N PHE A 48 4.14 7.42 -2.59
CA PHE A 48 4.70 8.30 -1.58
C PHE A 48 5.48 7.57 -0.49
N THR A 49 5.29 6.27 -0.38
CA THR A 49 6.04 5.46 0.60
C THR A 49 5.96 3.98 0.25
N THR A 50 6.89 3.22 0.79
CA THR A 50 6.92 1.76 0.66
C THR A 50 7.15 1.17 2.04
N VAL A 51 6.33 0.19 2.42
CA VAL A 51 6.49 -0.56 3.67
C VAL A 51 7.35 -1.77 3.39
N SER A 52 8.52 -1.81 3.99
CA SER A 52 9.46 -2.93 3.82
C SER A 52 9.14 -4.09 4.75
N ASN A 53 9.46 -5.29 4.31
CA ASN A 53 9.17 -6.53 5.05
C ASN A 53 10.33 -6.95 5.97
N TYR A 54 11.08 -6.04 6.51
CA TYR A 54 12.08 -6.41 7.52
C TYR A 54 12.34 -5.37 8.57
#